data_c6679b335b5f959c1abdccdc0efafe09
#
_entry.id   c6679b335b5f959c1abdccdc0efafe09
#
_cell.length_a   1.000
_cell.length_b   1.000
_cell.length_c   1.000
_cell.angle_alpha   90.00
_cell.angle_beta   90.00
_cell.angle_gamma   90.00
#
_symmetry.space_group_name_H-M   'P 1'
#
loop_
_entity.id
_entity.type
_entity.pdbx_description
1 polymer ?
#
loop_
_entity_poly.entity_id
_entity_poly.type
_entity_poly.pdbx_seq_one_letter_code
_entity_poly.pdbx_strand_id
1 'polypeptide(L)'
;MALISCPVRANWHPEPEPLAWSRLRKTHLPGGDWTFVDAIAKPQLQAAEYLRSPRVSMTRSDGTVVEIEAGLLLKRADQSEWKAKVISMRAVCDAGRMDRRDSLGNWSAYPSRPDTPVKVAWMCSLP
;
A
#
# COMPACT_ATOMS: atom_id res chain seq x y z
N MET A 1 6.59 -28.81 -20.56
CA MET A 1 6.74 -28.17 -20.28
C MET A 1 6.47 -27.40 -19.41
N ALA A 2 6.73 -26.96 -19.07
CA ALA A 2 6.56 -26.41 -18.12
C ALA A 2 5.94 -25.25 -18.05
N LEU A 3 5.51 -24.94 -17.75
CA LEU A 3 5.09 -23.95 -17.59
C LEU A 3 5.14 -23.13 -16.74
N ILE A 4 5.21 -22.70 -16.63
CA ILE A 4 5.49 -21.82 -16.01
C ILE A 4 4.70 -20.91 -15.59
N SER A 5 4.49 -20.88 -14.58
CA SER A 5 3.73 -20.00 -14.04
C SER A 5 4.25 -18.71 -14.15
N CYS A 6 3.76 -18.04 -15.00
CA CYS A 6 4.01 -16.74 -15.10
C CYS A 6 3.56 -16.04 -13.92
N PRO A 7 4.35 -15.31 -13.30
CA PRO A 7 3.93 -14.55 -12.17
C PRO A 7 2.97 -13.49 -12.61
N VAL A 8 1.75 -13.83 -12.50
CA VAL A 8 0.69 -12.87 -12.78
C VAL A 8 0.92 -11.58 -12.02
N ARG A 9 1.44 -11.68 -10.82
CA ARG A 9 1.71 -10.53 -9.99
C ARG A 9 2.69 -9.54 -10.57
N ALA A 10 3.55 -9.96 -11.49
CA ALA A 10 4.50 -9.05 -12.12
C ALA A 10 3.82 -8.02 -13.00
N ASN A 11 2.58 -8.29 -13.39
CA ASN A 11 1.83 -7.40 -14.27
C ASN A 11 0.81 -6.54 -13.52
N TRP A 12 0.72 -6.70 -12.21
CA TRP A 12 -0.21 -5.89 -11.42
C TRP A 12 0.29 -4.46 -11.31
N HIS A 13 -0.61 -3.52 -11.44
CA HIS A 13 -0.35 -2.11 -11.17
C HIS A 13 -1.65 -1.46 -10.71
N PRO A 14 -1.57 -0.32 -10.00
CA PRO A 14 -2.79 0.32 -9.53
C PRO A 14 -3.59 0.92 -10.68
N GLU A 15 -4.90 0.96 -10.49
CA GLU A 15 -5.80 1.64 -11.41
C GLU A 15 -5.61 3.15 -11.29
N PRO A 16 -5.99 3.91 -12.31
CA PRO A 16 -6.00 5.37 -12.19
C PRO A 16 -6.90 5.81 -11.04
N GLU A 17 -6.51 6.87 -10.37
CA GLU A 17 -7.27 7.38 -9.23
C GLU A 17 -8.63 7.93 -9.70
N PRO A 18 -9.74 7.42 -9.16
CA PRO A 18 -11.05 7.99 -9.46
C PRO A 18 -11.17 9.43 -8.94
N LEU A 19 -11.90 10.26 -9.66
CA LEU A 19 -12.01 11.68 -9.33
C LEU A 19 -12.54 11.92 -7.92
N ALA A 20 -13.51 11.13 -7.49
CA ALA A 20 -14.07 11.28 -6.15
C ALA A 20 -13.00 11.06 -5.07
N TRP A 21 -12.14 10.07 -5.27
CA TRP A 21 -11.04 9.81 -4.33
C TRP A 21 -9.98 10.90 -4.40
N SER A 22 -9.71 11.45 -5.57
CA SER A 22 -8.78 12.56 -5.70
C SER A 22 -9.19 13.75 -4.84
N ARG A 23 -10.47 14.07 -4.84
CA ARG A 23 -10.98 15.17 -4.03
C ARG A 23 -10.83 14.89 -2.53
N LEU A 24 -11.17 13.68 -2.11
CA LEU A 24 -11.04 13.28 -0.71
C LEU A 24 -9.58 13.27 -0.26
N ARG A 25 -8.70 12.79 -1.11
CA ARG A 25 -7.26 12.80 -0.82
C ARG A 25 -6.75 14.21 -0.59
N LYS A 26 -7.09 15.13 -1.47
CA LYS A 26 -6.63 16.51 -1.36
C LYS A 26 -7.13 17.19 -0.11
N THR A 27 -8.32 16.81 0.34
CA THR A 27 -8.92 17.40 1.53
C THR A 27 -8.37 16.81 2.83
N HIS A 28 -8.16 15.51 2.88
CA HIS A 28 -7.95 14.80 4.14
C HIS A 28 -6.55 14.23 4.33
N LEU A 29 -5.85 13.90 3.26
CA LEU A 29 -4.55 13.26 3.39
C LEU A 29 -3.45 14.30 3.32
N PRO A 30 -2.61 14.42 4.36
CA PRO A 30 -1.61 15.48 4.41
C PRO A 30 -0.48 15.25 3.41
N GLY A 31 0.09 16.37 2.94
CA GLY A 31 1.23 16.33 2.03
C GLY A 31 0.83 16.07 0.61
N GLY A 32 1.81 15.73 -0.21
CA GLY A 32 1.63 15.48 -1.63
C GLY A 32 2.30 14.21 -2.08
N ASP A 33 2.34 14.01 -3.41
CA ASP A 33 3.02 12.88 -4.06
C ASP A 33 2.43 11.53 -3.73
N TRP A 34 1.14 11.50 -3.41
CA TRP A 34 0.44 10.25 -3.15
C TRP A 34 0.07 9.55 -4.45
N THR A 35 0.36 8.26 -4.52
CA THR A 35 -0.06 7.39 -5.62
C THR A 35 -1.20 6.52 -5.14
N PHE A 36 -2.32 6.56 -5.85
CA PHE A 36 -3.48 5.71 -5.54
C PHE A 36 -3.12 4.25 -5.76
N VAL A 37 -3.48 3.40 -4.82
CA VAL A 37 -3.22 1.96 -4.92
C VAL A 37 -4.51 1.19 -5.12
N ASP A 38 -5.48 1.41 -4.24
CA ASP A 38 -6.69 0.60 -4.24
C ASP A 38 -7.78 1.29 -3.43
N ALA A 39 -9.02 0.88 -3.64
CA ALA A 39 -10.14 1.40 -2.89
C ALA A 39 -11.26 0.37 -2.76
N ILE A 40 -12.02 0.50 -1.68
CA ILE A 40 -13.22 -0.29 -1.43
C ILE A 40 -14.36 0.67 -1.21
N ALA A 41 -15.49 0.43 -1.86
CA ALA A 41 -16.69 1.22 -1.66
C ALA A 41 -17.85 0.28 -1.41
N LYS A 42 -18.12 0.02 -0.13
CA LYS A 42 -19.22 -0.83 0.32
C LYS A 42 -20.16 0.00 1.19
N PRO A 43 -21.41 -0.41 1.35
CA PRO A 43 -22.35 0.36 2.18
C PRO A 43 -21.83 0.65 3.59
N GLN A 44 -21.12 -0.29 4.20
CA GLN A 44 -20.66 -0.12 5.57
C GLN A 44 -19.25 0.44 5.69
N LEU A 45 -18.51 0.52 4.57
CA LEU A 45 -17.12 0.99 4.63
C LEU A 45 -16.66 1.51 3.28
N GLN A 46 -16.11 2.72 3.29
CA GLN A 46 -15.39 3.26 2.15
C GLN A 46 -13.96 3.49 2.59
N ALA A 47 -13.00 3.01 1.82
CA ALA A 47 -11.60 3.13 2.17
C ALA A 47 -10.75 3.18 0.92
N ALA A 48 -9.67 3.94 0.98
CA ALA A 48 -8.67 3.99 -0.09
C ALA A 48 -7.27 3.93 0.50
N GLU A 49 -6.38 3.35 -0.25
CA GLU A 49 -4.99 3.20 0.12
C GLU A 49 -4.10 3.92 -0.87
N TYR A 50 -3.14 4.65 -0.36
CA TYR A 50 -2.18 5.42 -1.13
C TYR A 50 -0.76 5.10 -0.67
N LEU A 51 0.21 5.32 -1.55
CA LEU A 51 1.62 5.17 -1.22
C LEU A 51 2.38 6.41 -1.68
N ARG A 52 3.47 6.72 -0.98
CA ARG A 52 4.41 7.74 -1.42
C ARG A 52 5.82 7.41 -0.96
N SER A 53 6.78 8.03 -1.64
CA SER A 53 8.20 7.98 -1.29
C SER A 53 8.75 6.56 -1.15
N PRO A 54 8.48 5.66 -2.11
CA PRO A 54 9.13 4.35 -2.07
C PRO A 54 10.63 4.53 -2.29
N ARG A 55 11.41 3.81 -1.49
CA ARG A 55 12.86 3.82 -1.67
C ARG A 55 13.46 2.58 -1.02
N VAL A 56 14.55 2.12 -1.60
CA VAL A 56 15.27 0.99 -1.01
C VAL A 56 15.84 1.45 0.32
N SER A 57 15.40 0.82 1.39
CA SER A 57 15.89 1.15 2.72
C SER A 57 17.07 0.28 3.09
N MET A 58 17.15 -0.91 2.51
CA MET A 58 18.16 -1.87 2.91
C MET A 58 18.23 -3.01 1.90
N THR A 59 19.45 -3.46 1.59
CA THR A 59 19.65 -4.71 0.87
C THR A 59 20.28 -5.68 1.84
N ARG A 60 19.64 -6.83 2.03
CA ARG A 60 20.08 -7.83 3.00
C ARG A 60 20.48 -9.10 2.26
N SER A 61 21.14 -10.00 2.96
CA SER A 61 21.48 -11.28 2.37
C SER A 61 20.23 -12.07 1.96
N ASP A 62 19.10 -11.81 2.59
CA ASP A 62 17.84 -12.46 2.28
C ASP A 62 16.94 -11.61 1.36
N GLY A 63 17.50 -10.54 0.77
CA GLY A 63 16.76 -9.77 -0.22
C GLY A 63 16.72 -8.28 0.04
N THR A 64 15.84 -7.62 -0.68
CA THR A 64 15.69 -6.16 -0.66
C THR A 64 14.47 -5.77 0.16
N VAL A 65 14.61 -4.67 0.88
CA VAL A 65 13.52 -4.08 1.65
C VAL A 65 13.30 -2.66 1.15
N VAL A 66 12.07 -2.31 0.83
CA VAL A 66 11.70 -0.99 0.34
C VAL A 66 10.79 -0.31 1.37
N GLU A 67 11.23 0.84 1.88
CA GLU A 67 10.40 1.63 2.79
C GLU A 67 9.48 2.56 2.02
N ILE A 68 8.26 2.68 2.51
CA ILE A 68 7.24 3.53 1.92
C ILE A 68 6.41 4.15 3.03
N GLU A 69 5.68 5.20 2.67
CA GLU A 69 4.60 5.69 3.52
C GLU A 69 3.29 5.29 2.90
N ALA A 70 2.41 4.70 3.70
CA ALA A 70 1.06 4.36 3.27
C ALA A 70 0.09 5.39 3.83
N GLY A 71 -0.77 5.91 2.96
CA GLY A 71 -1.85 6.80 3.35
C GLY A 71 -3.17 6.04 3.27
N LEU A 72 -3.95 6.13 4.33
CA LEU A 72 -5.24 5.47 4.40
C LEU A 72 -6.32 6.52 4.62
N LEU A 73 -7.35 6.46 3.79
CA LEU A 73 -8.58 7.24 3.98
C LEU A 73 -9.70 6.26 4.21
N LEU A 74 -10.48 6.48 5.26
CA LEU A 74 -11.58 5.59 5.50
C LEU A 74 -12.74 6.29 6.19
N LYS A 75 -13.93 5.78 5.92
CA LYS A 75 -15.16 6.23 6.56
C LYS A 75 -16.09 5.04 6.69
N ARG A 76 -16.55 4.78 7.90
CA ARG A 76 -17.54 3.73 8.15
C ARG A 76 -18.93 4.34 8.09
N ALA A 77 -19.94 3.51 7.85
CA ALA A 77 -21.33 3.98 7.71
C ALA A 77 -21.84 4.72 8.93
N ASP A 78 -21.36 4.35 10.13
CA ASP A 78 -21.77 4.98 11.38
C ASP A 78 -20.95 6.22 11.73
N GLN A 79 -20.06 6.65 10.84
CA GLN A 79 -19.22 7.84 11.06
C GLN A 79 -19.62 8.94 10.11
N SER A 80 -19.55 10.18 10.59
CA SER A 80 -19.88 11.35 9.78
C SER A 80 -18.64 11.96 9.13
N GLU A 81 -17.44 11.58 9.59
CA GLU A 81 -16.21 12.19 9.10
C GLU A 81 -15.24 11.16 8.55
N TRP A 82 -14.45 11.61 7.59
CA TRP A 82 -13.35 10.81 7.04
C TRP A 82 -12.20 10.77 8.02
N LYS A 83 -11.58 9.62 8.14
CA LYS A 83 -10.35 9.45 8.91
C LYS A 83 -9.20 9.24 7.97
N ALA A 84 -8.08 9.89 8.28
CA ALA A 84 -6.85 9.75 7.50
C ALA A 84 -5.74 9.27 8.42
N LYS A 85 -4.92 8.35 7.92
CA LYS A 85 -3.75 7.84 8.64
C LYS A 85 -2.58 7.78 7.68
N VAL A 86 -1.41 8.11 8.20
CA VAL A 86 -0.14 7.89 7.47
C VAL A 86 0.68 6.92 8.31
N ILE A 87 1.06 5.82 7.70
CA ILE A 87 1.75 4.73 8.37
C ILE A 87 3.06 4.45 7.63
N SER A 88 4.15 4.36 8.38
CA SER A 88 5.42 3.90 7.79
C SER A 88 5.34 2.40 7.61
N MET A 89 5.65 1.94 6.41
CA MET A 89 5.61 0.54 6.06
C MET A 89 6.85 0.17 5.27
N ARG A 90 7.09 -1.12 5.15
CA ARG A 90 8.15 -1.61 4.27
C ARG A 90 7.71 -2.88 3.57
N ALA A 91 8.08 -2.98 2.31
CA ALA A 91 7.87 -4.16 1.52
C ALA A 91 9.11 -5.05 1.63
N VAL A 92 8.92 -6.30 2.06
CA VAL A 92 10.00 -7.28 2.11
C VAL A 92 9.91 -8.08 0.83
N CYS A 93 10.73 -7.70 -0.14
CA CYS A 93 10.54 -8.10 -1.52
C CYS A 93 10.54 -9.62 -1.75
N ASP A 94 11.53 -10.31 -1.20
CA ASP A 94 11.64 -11.75 -1.42
C ASP A 94 10.58 -12.55 -0.69
N ALA A 95 10.06 -12.01 0.39
CA ALA A 95 9.02 -12.69 1.16
C ALA A 95 7.60 -12.36 0.69
N GLY A 96 7.45 -11.35 -0.15
CA GLY A 96 6.13 -10.94 -0.63
C GLY A 96 5.21 -10.46 0.47
N ARG A 97 5.77 -9.88 1.52
CA ARG A 97 4.99 -9.41 2.66
C ARG A 97 5.29 -7.96 2.99
N MET A 98 4.41 -7.36 3.78
CA MET A 98 4.56 -6.01 4.29
C MET A 98 4.79 -6.04 5.79
N ASP A 99 5.61 -5.12 6.28
CA ASP A 99 5.72 -4.83 7.71
C ASP A 99 5.24 -3.39 7.94
N ARG A 100 4.81 -3.11 9.15
CA ARG A 100 4.42 -1.77 9.56
C ARG A 100 5.24 -1.35 10.76
N ARG A 101 5.43 -0.04 10.89
CA ARG A 101 6.14 0.52 12.02
C ARG A 101 5.12 1.09 13.01
N ASP A 102 5.26 0.75 14.28
CA ASP A 102 4.36 1.27 15.30
C ASP A 102 4.86 2.61 15.84
N SER A 103 4.11 3.20 16.78
CA SER A 103 4.45 4.50 17.36
C SER A 103 5.74 4.49 18.16
N LEU A 104 6.20 3.32 18.58
CA LEU A 104 7.46 3.16 19.32
C LEU A 104 8.64 2.93 18.39
N GLY A 105 8.41 2.85 17.10
CA GLY A 105 9.47 2.62 16.13
C GLY A 105 9.77 1.15 15.85
N ASN A 106 8.96 0.25 16.36
CA ASN A 106 9.17 -1.18 16.15
C ASN A 106 8.45 -1.68 14.90
N TRP A 107 9.13 -2.52 14.14
CA TRP A 107 8.55 -3.14 12.96
C TRP A 107 7.87 -4.45 13.33
N SER A 108 6.71 -4.67 12.75
CA SER A 108 5.97 -5.92 12.93
C SER A 108 5.27 -6.27 11.62
N ALA A 109 4.96 -7.56 11.45
CA ALA A 109 4.31 -8.01 10.24
C ALA A 109 2.91 -7.40 10.12
N TYR A 110 2.60 -6.92 8.92
CA TYR A 110 1.26 -6.44 8.60
C TYR A 110 0.45 -7.63 8.08
N PRO A 111 -0.82 -7.76 8.49
CA PRO A 111 -1.60 -8.92 8.04
C PRO A 111 -1.65 -9.04 6.52
N SER A 112 -1.32 -10.23 6.03
CA SER A 112 -1.31 -10.49 4.60
C SER A 112 -2.72 -10.72 4.08
N ARG A 113 -2.96 -10.27 2.85
CA ARG A 113 -4.20 -10.50 2.11
C ARG A 113 -3.85 -11.23 0.82
N PRO A 114 -4.83 -11.78 0.11
CA PRO A 114 -4.53 -12.51 -1.13
C PRO A 114 -3.76 -11.69 -2.16
N ASP A 115 -3.97 -10.36 -2.20
CA ASP A 115 -3.31 -9.50 -3.17
C ASP A 115 -2.02 -8.86 -2.65
N THR A 116 -1.63 -9.12 -1.40
CA THR A 116 -0.40 -8.53 -0.84
C THR A 116 0.84 -8.88 -1.67
N PRO A 117 1.06 -10.14 -2.09
CA PRO A 117 2.27 -10.44 -2.86
C PRO A 117 2.37 -9.68 -4.17
N VAL A 118 1.26 -9.45 -4.88
CA VAL A 118 1.32 -8.71 -6.14
C VAL A 118 1.61 -7.25 -5.91
N LYS A 119 1.08 -6.66 -4.85
CA LYS A 119 1.36 -5.27 -4.50
C LYS A 119 2.81 -5.10 -4.08
N VAL A 120 3.35 -6.04 -3.32
CA VAL A 120 4.76 -6.01 -2.92
C VAL A 120 5.66 -6.10 -4.15
N ALA A 121 5.35 -7.00 -5.08
CA ALA A 121 6.13 -7.11 -6.31
C ALA A 121 6.12 -5.80 -7.09
N TRP A 122 4.99 -5.14 -7.15
CA TRP A 122 4.89 -3.83 -7.81
C TRP A 122 5.74 -2.78 -7.09
N MET A 123 5.63 -2.66 -5.77
CA MET A 123 6.42 -1.70 -5.01
C MET A 123 7.92 -1.92 -5.19
N CYS A 124 8.33 -3.17 -5.21
CA CYS A 124 9.75 -3.50 -5.33
C CYS A 124 10.29 -3.30 -6.75
N SER A 125 9.40 -3.12 -7.73
CA SER A 125 9.79 -2.83 -9.10
C SER A 125 9.92 -1.35 -9.39
N LEU A 126 9.49 -0.49 -8.46
CA LEU A 126 9.57 0.95 -8.66
C LEU A 126 11.01 1.43 -8.62
N PRO A 127 11.37 2.44 -9.47
CA PRO A 127 12.74 2.95 -9.53
C PRO A 127 13.15 3.71 -8.28
#